data_07ecfd92540087cd393e4914ac50c88a
#
_entry.id   07ecfd92540087cd393e4914ac50c88a
#
_cell.length_a   1.000
_cell.length_b   1.000
_cell.length_c   1.000
_cell.angle_alpha   90.00
_cell.angle_beta   90.00
_cell.angle_gamma   90.00
#
_symmetry.space_group_name_H-M   'P 1'
#
loop_
_entity.id
_entity.type
_entity.pdbx_description
1 polymer ?
#
loop_
_entity_poly.entity_id
_entity_poly.type
_entity_poly.pdbx_seq_one_letter_code
_entity_poly.pdbx_strand_id
1 'polypeptide(L)'
;MSKRILVVEDQEDNRRILRDLLASAGFQILEAEDGERGVAAAEAHRPDLILMDIQMPIVDGYEATRRIKANPELRGIPLIVVTSYALSGDENMARAAGCDDYITKPYSPRQLLAKIKEHLH
;
A
#
# COMPACT_ATOMS: atom_id res chain seq x y z
N MET A 1 2.20 -20.62 5.43
CA MET A 1 2.75 -19.49 6.18
C MET A 1 1.97 -18.22 5.84
N SER A 2 1.84 -17.34 6.82
CA SER A 2 1.09 -16.12 6.61
C SER A 2 1.85 -15.15 5.69
N LYS A 3 1.14 -14.53 4.77
CA LYS A 3 1.69 -13.47 3.94
C LYS A 3 1.78 -12.18 4.76
N ARG A 4 2.80 -11.38 4.49
CA ARG A 4 3.03 -10.11 5.20
C ARG A 4 2.63 -8.94 4.32
N ILE A 5 1.84 -8.04 4.87
CA ILE A 5 1.39 -6.84 4.17
C ILE A 5 1.92 -5.62 4.91
N LEU A 6 2.59 -4.75 4.17
CA LEU A 6 3.04 -3.45 4.70
C LEU A 6 1.94 -2.43 4.43
N VAL A 7 1.45 -1.80 5.49
CA VAL A 7 0.46 -0.73 5.41
C VAL A 7 1.17 0.59 5.66
N VAL A 8 1.18 1.48 4.67
CA VAL A 8 1.78 2.80 4.77
C VAL A 8 0.65 3.82 4.81
N GLU A 9 0.42 4.39 5.99
CA GLU A 9 -0.71 5.28 6.27
C GLU A 9 -0.33 6.18 7.43
N ASP A 10 -0.50 7.50 7.29
CA ASP A 10 -0.08 8.44 8.33
C ASP A 10 -1.06 8.54 9.51
N GLN A 11 -2.33 8.21 9.30
CA GLN A 11 -3.32 8.30 10.37
C GLN A 11 -3.46 7.00 11.13
N GLU A 12 -3.24 7.07 12.43
CA GLU A 12 -3.26 5.88 13.27
C GLU A 12 -4.61 5.15 13.25
N ASP A 13 -5.71 5.90 13.24
CA ASP A 13 -7.03 5.28 13.21
C ASP A 13 -7.23 4.45 11.94
N ASN A 14 -6.78 4.96 10.80
CA ASN A 14 -6.87 4.24 9.54
C ASN A 14 -5.95 3.03 9.53
N ARG A 15 -4.74 3.16 10.08
CA ARG A 15 -3.82 2.02 10.20
C ARG A 15 -4.44 0.92 11.06
N ARG A 16 -5.05 1.30 12.17
CA ARG A 16 -5.68 0.33 13.07
C ARG A 16 -6.82 -0.42 12.41
N ILE A 17 -7.65 0.29 11.65
CA ILE A 17 -8.76 -0.34 10.93
C ILE A 17 -8.23 -1.35 9.92
N LEU A 18 -7.22 -0.96 9.15
CA LEU A 18 -6.60 -1.85 8.17
C LEU A 18 -5.91 -3.03 8.85
N ARG A 19 -5.18 -2.77 9.93
CA ARG A 19 -4.52 -3.83 10.68
C ARG A 19 -5.51 -4.87 11.18
N ASP A 20 -6.62 -4.43 11.78
CA ASP A 20 -7.61 -5.35 12.31
C ASP A 20 -8.28 -6.16 11.20
N LEU A 21 -8.62 -5.49 10.10
CA LEU A 21 -9.23 -6.14 8.95
C LEU A 21 -8.31 -7.21 8.36
N LEU A 22 -7.06 -6.84 8.10
CA LEU A 22 -6.11 -7.74 7.45
C LEU A 22 -5.66 -8.87 8.38
N ALA A 23 -5.49 -8.57 9.67
CA ALA A 23 -5.15 -9.60 10.64
C ALA A 23 -6.27 -10.64 10.76
N SER A 24 -7.53 -10.20 10.74
CA SER A 24 -8.66 -11.14 10.80
C SER A 24 -8.76 -11.99 9.54
N ALA A 25 -8.18 -11.55 8.44
CA ALA A 25 -8.12 -12.31 7.19
C ALA A 25 -6.89 -13.25 7.13
N GLY A 26 -6.08 -13.28 8.18
CA GLY A 26 -4.96 -14.20 8.28
C GLY A 26 -3.61 -13.65 7.84
N PHE A 27 -3.51 -12.34 7.56
CA PHE A 27 -2.25 -11.72 7.15
C PHE A 27 -1.46 -11.22 8.35
N GLN A 28 -0.14 -11.19 8.22
CA GLN A 28 0.73 -10.49 9.16
C GLN A 28 0.91 -9.06 8.67
N ILE A 29 0.88 -8.10 9.60
CA ILE A 29 0.86 -6.69 9.24
C ILE A 29 2.14 -6.00 9.70
N LEU A 30 2.75 -5.26 8.78
CA LEU A 30 3.81 -4.30 9.06
C LEU A 30 3.21 -2.92 8.85
N GLU A 31 3.62 -1.95 9.64
CA GLU A 31 3.05 -0.61 9.57
C GLU A 31 4.15 0.44 9.41
N ALA A 32 3.84 1.47 8.63
CA ALA A 32 4.71 2.64 8.48
C ALA A 32 3.83 3.89 8.51
N GLU A 33 4.30 4.94 9.15
CA GLU A 33 3.54 6.16 9.41
C GLU A 33 3.65 7.19 8.29
N ASP A 34 4.61 7.05 7.41
CA ASP A 34 4.84 7.99 6.31
C ASP A 34 5.54 7.29 5.16
N GLY A 35 5.69 8.02 4.05
CA GLY A 35 6.27 7.44 2.85
C GLY A 35 7.73 7.05 3.01
N GLU A 36 8.51 7.85 3.71
CA GLU A 36 9.93 7.56 3.93
C GLU A 36 10.10 6.28 4.76
N ARG A 37 9.34 6.16 5.85
CA ARG A 37 9.35 4.96 6.67
C ARG A 37 8.80 3.75 5.92
N GLY A 38 7.84 3.99 5.02
CA GLY A 38 7.33 2.94 4.16
C GLY A 38 8.39 2.36 3.25
N VAL A 39 9.17 3.22 2.61
CA VAL A 39 10.29 2.77 1.78
C VAL A 39 11.30 2.00 2.61
N ALA A 40 11.67 2.54 3.78
CA ALA A 40 12.63 1.87 4.67
C ALA A 40 12.12 0.51 5.15
N ALA A 41 10.84 0.42 5.49
CA ALA A 41 10.25 -0.84 5.93
C ALA A 41 10.22 -1.87 4.80
N ALA A 42 9.93 -1.43 3.58
CA ALA A 42 9.96 -2.31 2.42
C ALA A 42 11.35 -2.88 2.20
N GLU A 43 12.38 -2.04 2.32
CA GLU A 43 13.76 -2.47 2.18
C GLU A 43 14.19 -3.44 3.28
N ALA A 44 13.78 -3.15 4.52
CA ALA A 44 14.18 -3.96 5.68
C ALA A 44 13.47 -5.30 5.74
N HIS A 45 12.20 -5.35 5.39
CA HIS A 45 11.35 -6.52 5.64
C HIS A 45 10.88 -7.24 4.39
N ARG A 46 10.93 -6.62 3.24
CA ARG A 46 10.49 -7.19 1.96
C ARG A 46 9.13 -7.89 2.09
N PRO A 47 8.05 -7.12 2.33
CA PRO A 47 6.73 -7.71 2.50
C PRO A 47 6.24 -8.37 1.21
N ASP A 48 5.18 -9.14 1.32
CA ASP A 48 4.59 -9.80 0.17
C ASP A 48 3.69 -8.86 -0.64
N LEU A 49 3.20 -7.80 -0.02
CA LEU A 49 2.36 -6.80 -0.66
C LEU A 49 2.43 -5.49 0.13
N ILE A 50 2.29 -4.37 -0.58
CA ILE A 50 2.30 -3.04 0.04
C ILE A 50 0.98 -2.34 -0.27
N LEU A 51 0.33 -1.81 0.78
CA LEU A 51 -0.79 -0.88 0.64
C LEU A 51 -0.24 0.52 0.91
N MET A 52 -0.35 1.41 -0.06
CA MET A 52 0.25 2.74 0.00
C MET A 52 -0.82 3.82 -0.08
N ASP A 53 -1.00 4.57 1.02
CA ASP A 53 -1.84 5.76 0.99
C ASP A 53 -1.10 6.86 0.23
N ILE A 54 -1.85 7.64 -0.55
CA ILE A 54 -1.26 8.73 -1.32
C ILE A 54 -1.12 10.00 -0.49
N GLN A 55 -2.10 10.29 0.36
CA GLN A 55 -2.14 11.56 1.10
C GLN A 55 -1.34 11.48 2.39
N MET A 56 -0.04 11.74 2.28
CA MET A 56 0.85 11.74 3.43
C MET A 56 1.77 12.95 3.36
N PRO A 57 2.18 13.47 4.54
CA PRO A 57 3.13 14.59 4.57
C PRO A 57 4.54 14.16 4.17
N ILE A 58 5.37 15.12 3.81
CA ILE A 58 6.80 15.00 3.51
C ILE A 58 7.05 14.19 2.24
N VAL A 59 6.97 12.86 2.30
CA VAL A 59 7.09 12.00 1.13
C VAL A 59 5.72 11.37 0.90
N ASP A 60 5.01 11.83 -0.13
CA ASP A 60 3.68 11.32 -0.42
C ASP A 60 3.73 9.92 -1.02
N GLY A 61 2.55 9.31 -1.18
CA GLY A 61 2.47 7.93 -1.66
C GLY A 61 2.98 7.74 -3.08
N TYR A 62 2.88 8.75 -3.93
CA TYR A 62 3.41 8.66 -5.30
C TYR A 62 4.93 8.59 -5.29
N GLU A 63 5.57 9.47 -4.52
CA GLU A 63 7.02 9.47 -4.44
C GLU A 63 7.54 8.19 -3.79
N ALA A 64 6.89 7.72 -2.71
CA ALA A 64 7.28 6.48 -2.08
C ALA A 64 7.13 5.30 -3.05
N THR A 65 6.05 5.27 -3.84
CA THR A 65 5.84 4.25 -4.86
C THR A 65 6.94 4.28 -5.90
N ARG A 66 7.31 5.48 -6.39
CA ARG A 66 8.39 5.61 -7.36
C ARG A 66 9.70 5.06 -6.83
N ARG A 67 10.03 5.38 -5.58
CA ARG A 67 11.27 4.89 -4.94
C ARG A 67 11.29 3.37 -4.82
N ILE A 68 10.17 2.79 -4.42
CA ILE A 68 10.06 1.34 -4.29
C ILE A 68 10.18 0.67 -5.66
N LYS A 69 9.47 1.20 -6.65
CA LYS A 69 9.47 0.60 -7.99
C LYS A 69 10.77 0.84 -8.76
N ALA A 70 11.55 1.84 -8.36
CA ALA A 70 12.88 2.06 -8.92
C ALA A 70 13.93 1.11 -8.35
N ASN A 71 13.64 0.47 -7.22
CA ASN A 71 14.58 -0.45 -6.58
C ASN A 71 14.41 -1.84 -7.16
N PRO A 72 15.45 -2.41 -7.82
CA PRO A 72 15.33 -3.73 -8.45
C PRO A 72 14.94 -4.85 -7.48
N GLU A 73 15.27 -4.70 -6.19
CA GLU A 73 14.95 -5.70 -5.19
C GLU A 73 13.51 -5.63 -4.70
N LEU A 74 12.85 -4.47 -4.90
CA LEU A 74 11.51 -4.23 -4.38
C LEU A 74 10.44 -4.14 -5.46
N ARG A 75 10.82 -3.86 -6.69
CA ARG A 75 9.83 -3.59 -7.75
C ARG A 75 8.93 -4.77 -8.08
N GLY A 76 9.31 -5.97 -7.69
CA GLY A 76 8.49 -7.16 -7.89
C GLY A 76 7.41 -7.35 -6.82
N ILE A 77 7.45 -6.55 -5.74
CA ILE A 77 6.44 -6.64 -4.69
C ILE A 77 5.18 -5.93 -5.16
N PRO A 78 4.01 -6.60 -5.18
CA PRO A 78 2.76 -5.93 -5.56
C PRO A 78 2.49 -4.72 -4.66
N LEU A 79 2.18 -3.59 -5.26
CA LEU A 79 1.88 -2.36 -4.55
C LEU A 79 0.54 -1.82 -5.01
N ILE A 80 -0.38 -1.66 -4.05
CA ILE A 80 -1.72 -1.14 -4.29
C ILE A 80 -1.80 0.25 -3.68
N VAL A 81 -2.10 1.25 -4.52
CA VAL A 81 -2.28 2.62 -4.07
C VAL A 81 -3.71 2.79 -3.56
N VAL A 82 -3.85 3.41 -2.39
CA VAL A 82 -5.15 3.75 -1.81
C VAL A 82 -5.34 5.25 -1.94
N THR A 83 -6.38 5.68 -2.64
CA THR A 83 -6.63 7.09 -2.92
C THR A 83 -8.02 7.52 -2.49
N SER A 84 -8.16 8.75 -2.00
CA SER A 84 -9.46 9.33 -1.65
C SER A 84 -10.15 9.98 -2.84
N TYR A 85 -9.45 10.16 -3.95
CA TYR A 85 -9.97 10.90 -5.09
C TYR A 85 -10.12 10.01 -6.30
N ALA A 86 -11.36 9.90 -6.78
CA ALA A 86 -11.67 9.22 -8.03
C ALA A 86 -11.56 10.17 -9.23
N LEU A 87 -10.88 11.30 -9.06
CA LEU A 87 -10.71 12.27 -10.13
C LEU A 87 -9.71 11.78 -11.15
N SER A 88 -9.95 12.15 -12.40
CA SER A 88 -9.26 11.59 -13.56
C SER A 88 -7.74 11.71 -13.58
N GLY A 89 -7.15 12.54 -12.72
CA GLY A 89 -5.69 12.65 -12.67
C GLY A 89 -5.01 11.65 -11.75
N ASP A 90 -5.70 11.18 -10.70
CA ASP A 90 -5.07 10.36 -9.68
C ASP A 90 -4.73 8.95 -10.16
N GLU A 91 -5.61 8.35 -10.95
CA GLU A 91 -5.32 7.04 -11.51
C GLU A 91 -4.08 7.08 -12.41
N ASN A 92 -4.00 8.10 -13.26
CA ASN A 92 -2.86 8.25 -14.16
C ASN A 92 -1.57 8.49 -13.38
N MET A 93 -1.61 9.29 -12.33
CA MET A 93 -0.44 9.56 -11.49
C MET A 93 0.01 8.30 -10.75
N ALA A 94 -0.94 7.52 -10.25
CA ALA A 94 -0.61 6.26 -9.57
C ALA A 94 0.07 5.28 -10.53
N ARG A 95 -0.47 5.12 -11.73
CA ARG A 95 0.11 4.24 -12.72
C ARG A 95 1.47 4.74 -13.20
N ALA A 96 1.62 6.04 -13.37
CA ALA A 96 2.90 6.64 -13.76
C ALA A 96 3.96 6.43 -12.68
N ALA A 97 3.56 6.36 -11.41
CA ALA A 97 4.48 6.07 -10.31
C ALA A 97 4.88 4.59 -10.28
N GLY A 98 4.17 3.72 -11.01
CA GLY A 98 4.51 2.31 -11.13
C GLY A 98 3.72 1.36 -10.27
N CYS A 99 2.58 1.80 -9.69
CA CYS A 99 1.77 0.91 -8.87
C CYS A 99 1.20 -0.23 -9.70
N ASP A 100 0.93 -1.34 -9.04
CA ASP A 100 0.36 -2.52 -9.71
C ASP A 100 -1.16 -2.47 -9.78
N ASP A 101 -1.78 -1.75 -8.83
CA ASP A 101 -3.22 -1.59 -8.79
C ASP A 101 -3.54 -0.39 -7.92
N TYR A 102 -4.80 0.02 -7.90
CA TYR A 102 -5.24 1.08 -7.00
C TYR A 102 -6.66 0.79 -6.53
N ILE A 103 -7.04 1.38 -5.40
CA ILE A 103 -8.39 1.31 -4.88
C ILE A 103 -8.80 2.68 -4.37
N THR A 104 -10.04 3.09 -4.63
CA THR A 104 -10.56 4.39 -4.27
C THR A 104 -11.36 4.33 -2.98
N LYS A 105 -11.11 5.27 -2.05
CA LYS A 105 -11.94 5.43 -0.86
C LYS A 105 -13.24 6.13 -1.21
N PRO A 106 -14.37 5.79 -0.60
CA PRO A 106 -14.51 4.68 0.34
C PRO A 106 -14.56 3.33 -0.38
N TYR A 107 -13.97 2.32 0.22
CA TYR A 107 -14.02 0.96 -0.30
C TYR A 107 -14.59 0.04 0.77
N SER A 108 -15.20 -1.08 0.35
CA SER A 108 -15.65 -2.07 1.30
C SER A 108 -14.49 -3.00 1.67
N PRO A 109 -14.51 -3.60 2.87
CA PRO A 109 -13.51 -4.60 3.23
C PRO A 109 -13.41 -5.72 2.19
N ARG A 110 -14.54 -6.13 1.62
CA ARG A 110 -14.57 -7.18 0.60
C ARG A 110 -13.80 -6.78 -0.65
N GLN A 111 -13.98 -5.52 -1.10
CA GLN A 111 -13.29 -5.01 -2.28
C GLN A 111 -11.77 -4.98 -2.07
N LEU A 112 -11.34 -4.51 -0.89
CA LEU A 112 -9.93 -4.45 -0.57
C LEU A 112 -9.32 -5.85 -0.52
N LEU A 113 -9.97 -6.78 0.18
CA LEU A 113 -9.47 -8.14 0.30
C LEU A 113 -9.43 -8.85 -1.05
N ALA A 114 -10.40 -8.59 -1.92
CA ALA A 114 -10.40 -9.18 -3.27
C ALA A 114 -9.20 -8.71 -4.07
N LYS A 115 -8.89 -7.40 -4.03
CA LYS A 115 -7.72 -6.88 -4.74
C LYS A 115 -6.42 -7.45 -4.19
N ILE A 116 -6.31 -7.55 -2.87
CA ILE A 116 -5.12 -8.13 -2.26
C ILE A 116 -4.91 -9.57 -2.71
N LYS A 117 -5.99 -10.35 -2.71
CA LYS A 117 -5.91 -11.76 -3.11
C LYS A 117 -5.57 -11.94 -4.58
N GLU A 118 -5.99 -11.00 -5.44
CA GLU A 118 -5.61 -11.04 -6.86
C GLU A 118 -4.10 -10.96 -7.07
N HIS A 119 -3.40 -10.26 -6.18
CA HIS A 119 -1.96 -10.03 -6.30
C HIS A 119 -1.12 -10.98 -5.43
N LEU A 120 -1.74 -11.75 -4.55
CA LEU A 120 -1.05 -12.72 -3.71
C LEU A 120 -1.42 -14.13 -4.15
N HIS A 121 -0.44 -14.86 -4.60
CA HIS A 121 -0.63 -16.23 -5.07
C HIS A 121 0.01 -17.23 -4.15
#